data_d48eb491a194c990f6aeed642ad9a4fd
#
_entry.id   d48eb491a194c990f6aeed642ad9a4fd
#
_cell.length_a   1.000
_cell.length_b   1.000
_cell.length_c   1.000
_cell.angle_alpha   90.00
_cell.angle_beta   90.00
_cell.angle_gamma   90.00
#
_symmetry.space_group_name_H-M   'P 1'
#
loop_
_entity.id
_entity.type
_entity.pdbx_description
1 polymer ?
#
loop_
_entity_poly.entity_id
_entity_poly.type
_entity_poly.pdbx_seq_one_letter_code
_entity_poly.pdbx_strand_id
1 'polypeptide(L)'
;MDYTQKLIQEGISIYERRRYFVHEPEVKQRAVNISINKLFPKYQDIHDHHEYRNVNAVIEQLVRDGILEAKPDQRGYYKIVRFRLEAVLYCYQFLKRKSVPEICRDLEHIIDIYDSPGQEILHLFCQNQRTLLTEYRKLPYGIGFEEEKLEGILIALRGIERLQKETYIRNFSTAVYHDSKKFARFRNCVQSILFDYSERVVEKELILERFHLVDNPTYAMFKGDAKLFGEGLSIELGKLPGGIALPSIALNHVTGIQLNGHKVITVENLTTYHDTETAEGMVVYLGGFHNEVRRRFLQAVYQQNSGAAYFHKGDIDVYGFLILQNLKERTGIPFQSLDMDVETLRKYYQMGYCKELDENDRKMMGSKKLDDYRDVLMFMDEHNCKMEQESVMAAEIQIHVLGEMDETKNIGVTQM
;
A
#
# COMPACT_ATOMS: atom_id res chain seq x y z
N MET A 1 39.56 4.30 9.74
CA MET A 1 38.50 3.37 10.13
C MET A 1 38.73 3.00 11.58
N ASP A 2 37.72 3.10 12.45
CA ASP A 2 37.87 2.70 13.85
C ASP A 2 37.68 1.18 13.99
N TYR A 3 38.79 0.46 14.09
CA TYR A 3 38.81 -1.00 14.20
C TYR A 3 38.20 -1.48 15.54
N THR A 4 38.35 -0.68 16.60
CA THR A 4 37.80 -0.95 17.93
C THR A 4 36.26 -0.93 17.86
N GLN A 5 35.72 0.15 17.32
CA GLN A 5 34.26 0.29 17.14
C GLN A 5 33.66 -0.85 16.30
N LYS A 6 34.36 -1.24 15.23
CA LYS A 6 33.89 -2.30 14.31
C LYS A 6 33.86 -3.68 14.99
N LEU A 7 34.89 -4.02 15.79
CA LEU A 7 34.93 -5.27 16.55
C LEU A 7 33.86 -5.33 17.63
N ILE A 8 33.71 -4.26 18.41
CA ILE A 8 32.69 -4.17 19.45
C ILE A 8 31.29 -4.24 18.85
N GLN A 9 31.04 -3.53 17.76
CA GLN A 9 29.74 -3.53 17.07
C GLN A 9 29.37 -4.91 16.52
N GLU A 10 30.33 -5.67 15.96
CA GLU A 10 30.06 -7.03 15.49
C GLU A 10 29.77 -7.98 16.66
N GLY A 11 30.51 -7.86 17.78
CA GLY A 11 30.24 -8.62 19.02
C GLY A 11 28.81 -8.38 19.52
N ILE A 12 28.41 -7.13 19.66
CA ILE A 12 27.04 -6.74 20.06
C ILE A 12 26.01 -7.24 19.04
N SER A 13 26.26 -7.12 17.73
CA SER A 13 25.33 -7.57 16.68
C SER A 13 25.09 -9.09 16.73
N ILE A 14 26.13 -9.89 17.03
CA ILE A 14 26.01 -11.35 17.23
C ILE A 14 25.23 -11.64 18.52
N TYR A 15 25.53 -10.94 19.60
CA TYR A 15 24.83 -11.05 20.88
C TYR A 15 23.31 -10.80 20.72
N GLU A 16 22.93 -9.71 20.07
CA GLU A 16 21.54 -9.35 19.80
C GLU A 16 20.84 -10.35 18.87
N ARG A 17 21.49 -10.75 17.78
CA ARG A 17 20.95 -11.73 16.82
C ARG A 17 20.66 -13.06 17.49
N ARG A 18 21.46 -13.46 18.47
CA ARG A 18 21.27 -14.69 19.25
C ARG A 18 20.35 -14.48 20.46
N ARG A 19 19.86 -13.27 20.69
CA ARG A 19 18.94 -12.92 21.78
C ARG A 19 19.47 -13.34 23.16
N TYR A 20 20.77 -13.17 23.41
CA TYR A 20 21.39 -13.57 24.70
C TYR A 20 20.97 -12.69 25.87
N PHE A 21 20.22 -11.61 25.63
CA PHE A 21 19.56 -10.83 26.66
C PHE A 21 18.26 -11.48 27.18
N VAL A 22 17.75 -12.54 26.53
CA VAL A 22 16.65 -13.36 27.03
C VAL A 22 17.27 -14.47 27.91
N HIS A 23 17.06 -14.41 29.22
CA HIS A 23 17.51 -15.42 30.13
C HIS A 23 16.56 -16.62 30.12
N GLU A 24 16.87 -17.64 29.32
CA GLU A 24 16.31 -18.98 29.46
C GLU A 24 17.29 -19.83 30.30
N PRO A 25 16.90 -20.24 31.53
CA PRO A 25 17.80 -20.91 32.44
C PRO A 25 18.36 -22.26 31.93
N GLU A 26 17.69 -22.87 30.96
CA GLU A 26 18.05 -24.21 30.44
C GLU A 26 18.91 -24.15 29.16
N VAL A 27 19.11 -23.01 28.53
CA VAL A 27 19.87 -22.90 27.29
C VAL A 27 21.30 -22.50 27.55
N LYS A 28 22.25 -23.44 27.37
CA LYS A 28 23.67 -23.16 27.41
C LYS A 28 24.05 -22.15 26.34
N GLN A 29 24.35 -20.91 26.72
CA GLN A 29 24.75 -19.86 25.80
C GLN A 29 26.03 -20.24 25.04
N ARG A 30 25.94 -20.25 23.69
CA ARG A 30 27.13 -20.50 22.85
C ARG A 30 28.02 -19.26 22.84
N ALA A 31 29.34 -19.45 22.82
CA ALA A 31 30.30 -18.36 22.76
C ALA A 31 30.05 -17.42 21.57
N VAL A 32 30.09 -16.12 21.79
CA VAL A 32 30.02 -15.09 20.73
C VAL A 32 31.38 -15.00 20.05
N ASN A 33 31.52 -15.69 18.93
CA ASN A 33 32.74 -15.78 18.16
C ASN A 33 32.67 -14.83 16.94
N ILE A 34 33.69 -13.98 16.81
CA ILE A 34 33.86 -13.04 15.69
C ILE A 34 34.94 -13.59 14.77
N SER A 35 34.63 -13.75 13.49
CA SER A 35 35.60 -14.15 12.46
C SER A 35 36.34 -12.93 11.94
N ILE A 36 37.64 -12.83 12.19
CA ILE A 36 38.45 -11.66 11.83
C ILE A 36 38.57 -11.51 10.32
N ASN A 37 38.74 -12.58 9.57
CA ASN A 37 38.84 -12.52 8.10
C ASN A 37 37.53 -12.08 7.42
N LYS A 38 36.37 -12.39 8.04
CA LYS A 38 35.08 -11.89 7.53
C LYS A 38 34.88 -10.41 7.80
N LEU A 39 35.33 -9.96 8.98
CA LEU A 39 35.19 -8.58 9.41
C LEU A 39 36.19 -7.66 8.74
N PHE A 40 37.41 -8.17 8.50
CA PHE A 40 38.54 -7.47 7.90
C PHE A 40 39.12 -8.29 6.75
N PRO A 41 38.58 -8.13 5.50
CA PRO A 41 38.99 -8.96 4.37
C PRO A 41 40.47 -8.85 3.98
N LYS A 42 41.11 -7.71 4.24
CA LYS A 42 42.56 -7.47 3.96
C LYS A 42 43.48 -7.86 5.09
N TYR A 43 42.96 -8.43 6.18
CA TYR A 43 43.74 -8.77 7.36
C TYR A 43 44.89 -9.77 7.08
N GLN A 44 44.73 -10.63 6.07
CA GLN A 44 45.75 -11.59 5.64
C GLN A 44 46.43 -11.21 4.32
N ASP A 45 46.32 -9.94 3.89
CA ASP A 45 46.98 -9.48 2.69
C ASP A 45 48.51 -9.46 2.91
N ILE A 46 49.23 -10.25 2.11
CA ILE A 46 50.68 -10.36 2.17
C ILE A 46 51.42 -9.13 1.62
N HIS A 47 50.74 -8.30 0.86
CA HIS A 47 51.30 -7.09 0.24
C HIS A 47 51.04 -5.82 1.06
N ASP A 48 50.03 -5.85 1.97
CA ASP A 48 49.70 -4.73 2.85
C ASP A 48 49.48 -5.19 4.28
N HIS A 49 50.52 -5.03 5.10
CA HIS A 49 50.46 -5.37 6.54
C HIS A 49 49.83 -4.28 7.43
N HIS A 50 49.26 -3.22 6.87
CA HIS A 50 48.72 -2.12 7.65
C HIS A 50 47.48 -2.58 8.43
N GLU A 51 46.53 -3.28 7.78
CA GLU A 51 45.34 -3.78 8.46
C GLU A 51 45.68 -4.83 9.51
N TYR A 52 46.63 -5.74 9.24
CA TYR A 52 47.15 -6.73 10.18
C TYR A 52 47.63 -6.08 11.47
N ARG A 53 48.55 -5.09 11.38
CA ARG A 53 49.13 -4.42 12.56
C ARG A 53 48.08 -3.71 13.39
N ASN A 54 47.18 -2.97 12.74
CA ASN A 54 46.16 -2.20 13.45
C ASN A 54 45.12 -3.11 14.11
N VAL A 55 44.64 -4.13 13.41
CA VAL A 55 43.68 -5.09 13.97
C VAL A 55 44.27 -5.89 15.11
N ASN A 56 45.52 -6.35 15.01
CA ASN A 56 46.20 -7.04 16.11
C ASN A 56 46.35 -6.14 17.33
N ALA A 57 46.84 -4.92 17.17
CA ALA A 57 46.98 -3.97 18.27
C ALA A 57 45.65 -3.71 18.99
N VAL A 58 44.55 -3.59 18.24
CA VAL A 58 43.22 -3.41 18.80
C VAL A 58 42.72 -4.69 19.51
N ILE A 59 42.91 -5.86 18.92
CA ILE A 59 42.55 -7.13 19.57
C ILE A 59 43.29 -7.31 20.90
N GLU A 60 44.61 -7.07 20.92
CA GLU A 60 45.40 -7.15 22.13
C GLU A 60 44.94 -6.15 23.19
N GLN A 61 44.57 -4.92 22.78
CA GLN A 61 44.02 -3.93 23.69
C GLN A 61 42.70 -4.41 24.28
N LEU A 62 41.76 -4.86 23.44
CA LEU A 62 40.44 -5.35 23.88
C LEU A 62 40.55 -6.62 24.75
N VAL A 63 41.59 -7.42 24.57
CA VAL A 63 41.88 -8.55 25.47
C VAL A 63 42.38 -8.05 26.85
N ARG A 64 43.28 -7.06 26.88
CA ARG A 64 43.71 -6.42 28.14
C ARG A 64 42.55 -5.75 28.88
N ASP A 65 41.62 -5.15 28.14
CA ASP A 65 40.44 -4.49 28.70
C ASP A 65 39.34 -5.49 29.11
N GLY A 66 39.55 -6.80 28.90
CA GLY A 66 38.62 -7.84 29.29
C GLY A 66 37.37 -7.93 28.41
N ILE A 67 37.38 -7.37 27.20
CA ILE A 67 36.26 -7.37 26.26
C ILE A 67 36.32 -8.60 25.35
N LEU A 68 37.53 -9.01 24.95
CA LEU A 68 37.74 -10.17 24.09
C LEU A 68 38.61 -11.23 24.81
N GLU A 69 38.42 -12.46 24.35
CA GLU A 69 39.35 -13.58 24.55
C GLU A 69 39.89 -13.98 23.18
N ALA A 70 41.21 -14.02 23.04
CA ALA A 70 41.82 -14.37 21.76
C ALA A 70 43.19 -15.03 21.97
N LYS A 71 43.53 -15.94 21.06
CA LYS A 71 44.88 -16.51 20.96
C LYS A 71 45.31 -16.46 19.48
N PRO A 72 46.49 -15.89 19.16
CA PRO A 72 47.00 -15.90 17.82
C PRO A 72 47.48 -17.32 17.41
N ASP A 73 47.51 -17.58 16.10
CA ASP A 73 48.16 -18.77 15.57
C ASP A 73 49.70 -18.63 15.60
N GLN A 74 50.42 -19.66 15.13
CA GLN A 74 51.90 -19.68 15.13
C GLN A 74 52.53 -18.53 14.31
N ARG A 75 51.76 -17.91 13.40
CA ARG A 75 52.21 -16.78 12.58
C ARG A 75 51.74 -15.41 13.11
N GLY A 76 51.10 -15.40 14.29
CA GLY A 76 50.60 -14.17 14.92
C GLY A 76 49.25 -13.70 14.43
N TYR A 77 48.50 -14.51 13.65
CA TYR A 77 47.18 -14.14 13.15
C TYR A 77 46.04 -14.62 14.07
N TYR A 78 45.08 -13.75 14.31
CA TYR A 78 43.80 -14.11 14.95
C TYR A 78 42.78 -14.53 13.92
N LYS A 79 42.34 -15.80 13.93
CA LYS A 79 41.25 -16.27 13.03
C LYS A 79 39.87 -15.99 13.60
N ILE A 80 39.71 -16.27 14.87
CA ILE A 80 38.46 -16.11 15.64
C ILE A 80 38.84 -15.48 16.97
N VAL A 81 38.06 -14.46 17.37
CA VAL A 81 38.12 -13.89 18.72
C VAL A 81 36.77 -14.10 19.39
N ARG A 82 36.79 -14.35 20.69
CA ARG A 82 35.59 -14.57 21.49
C ARG A 82 35.24 -13.28 22.22
N PHE A 83 34.03 -12.81 22.03
CA PHE A 83 33.48 -11.65 22.73
C PHE A 83 32.95 -12.08 24.10
N ARG A 84 33.34 -11.38 25.16
CA ARG A 84 32.95 -11.68 26.53
C ARG A 84 31.60 -11.05 26.85
N LEU A 85 30.67 -11.88 27.38
CA LEU A 85 29.33 -11.44 27.70
C LEU A 85 29.27 -10.45 28.87
N GLU A 86 30.26 -10.57 29.80
CA GLU A 86 30.39 -9.66 30.94
C GLU A 86 30.70 -8.22 30.52
N ALA A 87 31.29 -8.02 29.34
CA ALA A 87 31.63 -6.70 28.80
C ALA A 87 30.47 -6.04 28.02
N VAL A 88 29.32 -6.69 27.84
CA VAL A 88 28.21 -6.23 27.00
C VAL A 88 27.73 -4.82 27.40
N LEU A 89 27.55 -4.56 28.70
CA LEU A 89 27.07 -3.24 29.16
C LEU A 89 28.07 -2.13 28.83
N TYR A 90 29.36 -2.38 29.09
CA TYR A 90 30.41 -1.44 28.71
C TYR A 90 30.42 -1.17 27.20
N CYS A 91 30.24 -2.21 26.39
CA CYS A 91 30.24 -2.08 24.94
C CYS A 91 29.06 -1.27 24.42
N TYR A 92 27.87 -1.38 24.99
CA TYR A 92 26.74 -0.50 24.68
C TYR A 92 27.04 0.96 25.01
N GLN A 93 27.63 1.22 26.18
CA GLN A 93 28.04 2.57 26.58
C GLN A 93 29.12 3.14 25.64
N PHE A 94 30.14 2.34 25.29
CA PHE A 94 31.16 2.73 24.33
C PHE A 94 30.59 3.10 22.97
N LEU A 95 29.61 2.32 22.46
CA LEU A 95 28.92 2.58 21.20
C LEU A 95 27.88 3.71 21.29
N LYS A 96 27.64 4.26 22.48
CA LYS A 96 26.55 5.23 22.76
C LYS A 96 25.19 4.73 22.23
N ARG A 97 24.92 3.46 22.45
CA ARG A 97 23.73 2.78 21.93
C ARG A 97 22.95 2.15 23.09
N LYS A 98 21.62 2.26 23.06
CA LYS A 98 20.74 1.55 24.00
C LYS A 98 20.76 0.04 23.72
N SER A 99 20.66 -0.77 24.75
CA SER A 99 20.43 -2.20 24.64
C SER A 99 19.00 -2.51 24.22
N VAL A 100 18.75 -3.69 23.64
CA VAL A 100 17.38 -4.09 23.24
C VAL A 100 16.41 -4.06 24.42
N PRO A 101 16.73 -4.53 25.64
CA PRO A 101 15.86 -4.39 26.80
C PRO A 101 15.55 -2.93 27.19
N GLU A 102 16.51 -2.01 27.05
CA GLU A 102 16.27 -0.58 27.29
C GLU A 102 15.32 0.00 26.24
N ILE A 103 15.56 -0.30 24.97
CA ILE A 103 14.66 0.13 23.88
C ILE A 103 13.23 -0.40 24.10
N CYS A 104 13.09 -1.67 24.48
CA CYS A 104 11.77 -2.25 24.74
C CYS A 104 11.03 -1.53 25.88
N ARG A 105 11.74 -1.17 26.97
CA ARG A 105 11.16 -0.37 28.07
C ARG A 105 10.73 1.02 27.63
N ASP A 106 11.54 1.68 26.79
CA ASP A 106 11.19 3.00 26.28
C ASP A 106 9.95 2.95 25.38
N LEU A 107 9.86 1.92 24.52
CA LEU A 107 8.69 1.67 23.67
C LEU A 107 7.45 1.31 24.53
N GLU A 108 7.60 0.53 25.57
CA GLU A 108 6.54 0.19 26.51
C GLU A 108 6.00 1.43 27.24
N HIS A 109 6.90 2.32 27.65
CA HIS A 109 6.51 3.62 28.23
C HIS A 109 5.73 4.50 27.25
N ILE A 110 6.13 4.53 25.97
CA ILE A 110 5.35 5.22 24.92
C ILE A 110 3.94 4.62 24.79
N ILE A 111 3.83 3.30 24.77
CA ILE A 111 2.52 2.62 24.74
C ILE A 111 1.67 3.02 25.94
N ASP A 112 2.23 3.10 27.14
CA ASP A 112 1.50 3.47 28.36
C ASP A 112 0.92 4.90 28.32
N ILE A 113 1.61 5.83 27.65
CA ILE A 113 1.14 7.21 27.46
C ILE A 113 -0.10 7.27 26.55
N TYR A 114 -0.15 6.43 25.52
CA TYR A 114 -1.18 6.52 24.48
C TYR A 114 -2.32 5.53 24.63
N ASP A 115 -2.12 4.42 25.34
CA ASP A 115 -3.14 3.39 25.55
C ASP A 115 -4.41 3.98 26.18
N SER A 116 -5.56 3.62 25.63
CA SER A 116 -6.85 4.13 26.04
C SER A 116 -7.90 3.02 25.97
N PRO A 117 -8.31 2.44 27.10
CA PRO A 117 -9.29 1.34 27.11
C PRO A 117 -10.63 1.66 26.46
N GLY A 118 -10.98 2.96 26.34
CA GLY A 118 -12.19 3.42 25.66
C GLY A 118 -12.06 3.50 24.13
N GLN A 119 -10.89 3.18 23.57
CA GLN A 119 -10.62 3.13 22.14
C GLN A 119 -10.18 1.71 21.77
N GLU A 120 -11.11 0.95 21.20
CA GLU A 120 -10.97 -0.51 21.06
C GLU A 120 -9.76 -0.93 20.23
N ILE A 121 -9.60 -0.36 19.04
CA ILE A 121 -8.50 -0.73 18.13
C ILE A 121 -7.15 -0.33 18.72
N LEU A 122 -7.06 0.89 19.23
CA LEU A 122 -5.84 1.40 19.88
C LEU A 122 -5.44 0.51 21.05
N HIS A 123 -6.41 0.18 21.92
CA HIS A 123 -6.15 -0.64 23.11
C HIS A 123 -5.69 -2.06 22.75
N LEU A 124 -6.40 -2.74 21.83
CA LEU A 124 -6.01 -4.07 21.34
C LEU A 124 -4.63 -4.06 20.68
N PHE A 125 -4.37 -3.04 19.88
CA PHE A 125 -3.03 -2.86 19.28
C PHE A 125 -1.98 -2.71 20.38
N CYS A 126 -2.15 -1.84 21.36
CA CYS A 126 -1.23 -1.62 22.46
C CYS A 126 -0.96 -2.91 23.25
N GLN A 127 -1.99 -3.68 23.58
CA GLN A 127 -1.84 -4.97 24.28
C GLN A 127 -0.96 -5.96 23.50
N ASN A 128 -1.19 -6.09 22.18
CA ASN A 128 -0.41 -6.97 21.35
C ASN A 128 1.05 -6.52 21.24
N GLN A 129 1.30 -5.20 21.15
CA GLN A 129 2.67 -4.69 21.12
C GLN A 129 3.40 -4.95 22.45
N ARG A 130 2.75 -4.76 23.62
CA ARG A 130 3.33 -5.10 24.93
C ARG A 130 3.77 -6.56 24.99
N THR A 131 2.93 -7.48 24.54
CA THR A 131 3.29 -8.91 24.51
C THR A 131 4.57 -9.16 23.71
N LEU A 132 4.74 -8.50 22.56
CA LEU A 132 5.95 -8.61 21.76
C LEU A 132 7.17 -7.99 22.47
N LEU A 133 7.01 -6.86 23.15
CA LEU A 133 8.10 -6.18 23.87
C LEU A 133 8.58 -6.97 25.09
N THR A 134 7.68 -7.62 25.83
CA THR A 134 8.08 -8.51 26.95
C THR A 134 8.92 -9.70 26.45
N GLU A 135 8.74 -10.12 25.21
CA GLU A 135 9.56 -11.12 24.55
C GLU A 135 10.80 -10.52 23.83
N TYR A 136 11.05 -9.24 23.96
CA TYR A 136 12.11 -8.51 23.24
C TYR A 136 12.05 -8.70 21.72
N ARG A 137 10.87 -8.74 21.14
CA ARG A 137 10.64 -8.89 19.69
C ARG A 137 10.46 -7.54 19.05
N LYS A 138 10.88 -7.46 17.78
CA LYS A 138 10.61 -6.28 16.94
C LYS A 138 9.11 -6.14 16.70
N LEU A 139 8.62 -4.91 16.80
CA LEU A 139 7.23 -4.60 16.50
C LEU A 139 6.92 -4.74 15.00
N PRO A 140 5.74 -5.27 14.65
CA PRO A 140 5.31 -5.45 13.25
C PRO A 140 5.04 -4.11 12.54
N TYR A 141 4.44 -4.18 11.35
CA TYR A 141 4.09 -3.03 10.51
C TYR A 141 5.30 -2.15 10.16
N GLY A 142 6.49 -2.74 10.13
CA GLY A 142 7.73 -2.03 9.88
C GLY A 142 8.12 -1.03 10.98
N ILE A 143 7.51 -1.11 12.18
CA ILE A 143 7.86 -0.27 13.34
C ILE A 143 9.25 -0.67 13.85
N GLY A 144 9.50 -1.98 13.97
CA GLY A 144 10.78 -2.46 14.49
C GLY A 144 11.00 -2.03 15.94
N PHE A 145 12.04 -1.23 16.18
CA PHE A 145 12.39 -0.62 17.47
C PHE A 145 12.47 0.91 17.36
N GLU A 146 11.69 1.53 16.47
CA GLU A 146 11.73 2.96 16.21
C GLU A 146 10.69 3.70 17.08
N GLU A 147 11.18 4.43 18.11
CA GLU A 147 10.35 5.20 19.06
C GLU A 147 9.45 6.22 18.33
N GLU A 148 10.02 7.07 17.47
CA GLU A 148 9.28 8.10 16.73
C GLU A 148 8.17 7.51 15.86
N LYS A 149 8.42 6.36 15.27
CA LYS A 149 7.46 5.68 14.40
C LYS A 149 6.30 5.09 15.18
N LEU A 150 6.59 4.44 16.31
CA LEU A 150 5.56 3.92 17.21
C LEU A 150 4.69 5.06 17.71
N GLU A 151 5.29 6.10 18.27
CA GLU A 151 4.58 7.26 18.79
C GLU A 151 3.70 7.92 17.71
N GLY A 152 4.26 8.14 16.51
CA GLY A 152 3.50 8.70 15.40
C GLY A 152 2.27 7.86 15.02
N ILE A 153 2.38 6.54 15.04
CA ILE A 153 1.24 5.64 14.76
C ILE A 153 0.20 5.70 15.87
N LEU A 154 0.61 5.68 17.14
CA LEU A 154 -0.30 5.74 18.29
C LEU A 154 -1.09 7.06 18.32
N ILE A 155 -0.43 8.19 18.03
CA ILE A 155 -1.10 9.50 17.87
C ILE A 155 -2.17 9.43 16.78
N ALA A 156 -1.85 8.82 15.63
CA ALA A 156 -2.81 8.68 14.54
C ALA A 156 -4.02 7.82 14.93
N LEU A 157 -3.78 6.63 15.46
CA LEU A 157 -4.86 5.73 15.88
C LEU A 157 -5.77 6.40 16.91
N ARG A 158 -5.18 7.04 17.93
CA ARG A 158 -5.92 7.78 18.95
C ARG A 158 -6.78 8.90 18.38
N GLY A 159 -6.27 9.61 17.37
CA GLY A 159 -7.00 10.67 16.69
C GLY A 159 -8.12 10.13 15.81
N ILE A 160 -7.84 9.10 15.01
CA ILE A 160 -8.77 8.52 14.03
C ILE A 160 -10.00 7.93 14.71
N GLU A 161 -9.85 7.14 15.78
CA GLU A 161 -10.98 6.55 16.49
C GLU A 161 -11.90 7.59 17.18
N ARG A 162 -11.47 8.86 17.28
CA ARG A 162 -12.27 9.97 17.82
C ARG A 162 -13.00 10.78 16.77
N LEU A 163 -12.73 10.53 15.48
CA LEU A 163 -13.42 11.27 14.43
C LEU A 163 -14.91 10.90 14.39
N GLN A 164 -15.76 11.93 14.41
CA GLN A 164 -17.21 11.80 14.35
C GLN A 164 -17.78 12.27 13.00
N LYS A 165 -16.96 12.93 12.19
CA LYS A 165 -17.31 13.50 10.89
C LYS A 165 -16.16 13.39 9.91
N GLU A 166 -16.49 13.43 8.64
CA GLU A 166 -15.52 13.41 7.55
C GLU A 166 -14.47 14.51 7.74
N THR A 167 -13.21 14.10 7.75
CA THR A 167 -12.05 14.95 8.03
C THR A 167 -10.97 14.69 6.98
N TYR A 168 -10.45 15.75 6.38
CA TYR A 168 -9.40 15.61 5.38
C TYR A 168 -8.07 15.25 6.01
N ILE A 169 -7.33 14.34 5.38
CA ILE A 169 -6.03 13.85 5.85
C ILE A 169 -5.07 15.00 6.19
N ARG A 170 -5.01 16.06 5.38
CA ARG A 170 -4.14 17.21 5.66
C ARG A 170 -4.54 17.97 6.92
N ASN A 171 -5.85 18.16 7.12
CA ASN A 171 -6.37 18.83 8.31
C ASN A 171 -6.13 17.97 9.55
N PHE A 172 -6.40 16.68 9.46
CA PHE A 172 -6.10 15.70 10.51
C PHE A 172 -4.61 15.73 10.86
N SER A 173 -3.73 15.60 9.86
CA SER A 173 -2.27 15.63 10.06
C SER A 173 -1.81 16.91 10.76
N THR A 174 -2.34 18.07 10.35
CA THR A 174 -2.05 19.33 11.01
C THR A 174 -2.53 19.37 12.46
N ALA A 175 -3.73 18.85 12.71
CA ALA A 175 -4.31 18.84 14.05
C ALA A 175 -3.54 17.96 15.05
N VAL A 176 -3.08 16.77 14.63
CA VAL A 176 -2.44 15.81 15.53
C VAL A 176 -0.90 15.91 15.56
N TYR A 177 -0.27 16.41 14.50
CA TYR A 177 1.19 16.49 14.39
C TYR A 177 1.73 17.91 14.20
N HIS A 178 0.89 18.92 14.04
CA HIS A 178 1.27 20.30 13.63
C HIS A 178 2.03 20.35 12.29
N ASP A 179 1.86 19.30 11.44
CA ASP A 179 2.48 19.17 10.13
C ASP A 179 1.48 18.47 9.17
N SER A 180 1.10 19.17 8.11
CA SER A 180 0.11 18.70 7.13
C SER A 180 0.54 17.46 6.32
N LYS A 181 1.83 17.09 6.34
CA LYS A 181 2.41 15.99 5.59
C LYS A 181 2.87 14.82 6.47
N LYS A 182 2.93 15.00 7.80
CA LYS A 182 3.54 14.00 8.70
C LYS A 182 2.75 12.68 8.70
N PHE A 183 1.42 12.71 8.63
CA PHE A 183 0.59 11.49 8.55
C PHE A 183 0.95 10.59 7.36
N ALA A 184 1.34 11.16 6.22
CA ALA A 184 1.70 10.39 5.04
C ALA A 184 2.81 9.36 5.29
N ARG A 185 3.72 9.62 6.25
CA ARG A 185 4.78 8.68 6.66
C ARG A 185 4.24 7.43 7.35
N PHE A 186 3.10 7.55 8.00
CA PHE A 186 2.50 6.47 8.81
C PHE A 186 1.28 5.85 8.15
N ARG A 187 0.75 6.46 7.07
CA ARG A 187 -0.51 6.09 6.42
C ARG A 187 -0.65 4.59 6.20
N ASN A 188 0.31 3.97 5.49
CA ASN A 188 0.23 2.55 5.14
C ASN A 188 0.25 1.64 6.38
N CYS A 189 1.01 2.02 7.42
CA CYS A 189 1.02 1.28 8.68
C CYS A 189 -0.32 1.40 9.39
N VAL A 190 -0.86 2.62 9.49
CA VAL A 190 -2.15 2.89 10.14
C VAL A 190 -3.29 2.20 9.41
N GLN A 191 -3.33 2.25 8.08
CA GLN A 191 -4.30 1.50 7.27
C GLN A 191 -4.26 0.00 7.55
N SER A 192 -3.06 -0.57 7.62
CA SER A 192 -2.90 -2.00 7.92
C SER A 192 -3.38 -2.35 9.32
N ILE A 193 -3.05 -1.53 10.31
CA ILE A 193 -3.49 -1.73 11.70
C ILE A 193 -5.00 -1.61 11.81
N LEU A 194 -5.61 -0.54 11.29
CA LEU A 194 -7.06 -0.37 11.30
C LEU A 194 -7.76 -1.54 10.61
N PHE A 195 -7.22 -2.04 9.50
CA PHE A 195 -7.79 -3.18 8.78
C PHE A 195 -7.68 -4.48 9.57
N ASP A 196 -6.53 -4.74 10.20
CA ASP A 196 -6.28 -6.00 10.93
C ASP A 196 -7.02 -6.07 12.28
N TYR A 197 -7.23 -4.92 12.93
CA TYR A 197 -7.86 -4.83 14.26
C TYR A 197 -9.34 -4.42 14.24
N SER A 198 -9.92 -4.16 13.05
CA SER A 198 -11.35 -3.92 12.91
C SER A 198 -12.05 -5.08 12.21
N GLU A 199 -13.40 -5.06 12.24
CA GLU A 199 -14.17 -5.92 11.37
C GLU A 199 -13.83 -5.62 9.89
N ARG A 200 -13.37 -6.62 9.14
CA ARG A 200 -12.94 -6.52 7.73
C ARG A 200 -14.14 -6.37 6.78
N VAL A 201 -14.95 -5.34 6.99
CA VAL A 201 -16.20 -5.09 6.23
C VAL A 201 -15.93 -4.32 4.93
N VAL A 202 -14.80 -3.60 4.85
CA VAL A 202 -14.38 -2.83 3.66
C VAL A 202 -13.02 -3.31 3.16
N GLU A 203 -12.68 -2.98 1.91
CA GLU A 203 -11.31 -3.17 1.44
C GLU A 203 -10.33 -2.33 2.25
N LYS A 204 -9.06 -2.80 2.30
CA LYS A 204 -8.00 -2.12 3.05
C LYS A 204 -7.78 -0.68 2.57
N GLU A 205 -7.95 -0.44 1.28
CA GLU A 205 -7.80 0.86 0.63
C GLU A 205 -8.82 1.88 1.13
N LEU A 206 -10.01 1.41 1.50
CA LEU A 206 -11.13 2.23 1.96
C LEU A 206 -11.25 2.32 3.49
N ILE A 207 -10.34 1.69 4.23
CA ILE A 207 -10.46 1.61 5.69
C ILE A 207 -10.41 3.00 6.36
N LEU A 208 -9.60 3.93 5.85
CA LEU A 208 -9.53 5.29 6.39
C LEU A 208 -10.86 6.03 6.23
N GLU A 209 -11.55 5.86 5.11
CA GLU A 209 -12.86 6.48 4.87
C GLU A 209 -13.93 5.93 5.84
N ARG A 210 -13.88 4.64 6.18
CA ARG A 210 -14.73 4.05 7.21
C ARG A 210 -14.58 4.74 8.56
N PHE A 211 -13.36 5.21 8.87
CA PHE A 211 -13.04 5.96 10.07
C PHE A 211 -13.11 7.48 9.86
N HIS A 212 -13.87 7.95 8.87
CA HIS A 212 -14.10 9.36 8.56
C HIS A 212 -12.85 10.14 8.15
N LEU A 213 -11.77 9.46 7.75
CA LEU A 213 -10.55 10.12 7.28
C LEU A 213 -10.42 9.99 5.77
N VAL A 214 -10.52 11.10 5.06
CA VAL A 214 -10.58 11.18 3.59
C VAL A 214 -9.43 12.00 3.01
N ASP A 215 -8.98 11.64 1.81
CA ASP A 215 -7.87 12.32 1.14
C ASP A 215 -8.23 13.75 0.71
N ASN A 216 -9.32 13.86 -0.04
CA ASN A 216 -9.82 15.13 -0.62
C ASN A 216 -11.34 15.11 -0.61
N PRO A 217 -11.98 16.28 -0.81
CA PRO A 217 -13.40 16.29 -1.08
C PRO A 217 -13.70 15.36 -2.24
N THR A 218 -14.55 14.37 -1.97
CA THR A 218 -15.01 13.44 -3.01
C THR A 218 -16.19 14.03 -3.74
N TYR A 219 -16.17 13.90 -5.06
CA TYR A 219 -17.23 14.33 -5.93
C TYR A 219 -17.83 13.12 -6.64
N ALA A 220 -19.16 13.09 -6.79
CA ALA A 220 -19.79 12.29 -7.81
C ALA A 220 -19.97 13.15 -9.07
N MET A 221 -19.41 12.69 -10.18
CA MET A 221 -19.53 13.34 -11.47
C MET A 221 -20.52 12.53 -12.31
N PHE A 222 -21.50 13.21 -12.90
CA PHE A 222 -22.49 12.56 -13.72
C PHE A 222 -23.06 13.51 -14.77
N LYS A 223 -23.50 12.95 -15.90
CA LYS A 223 -24.08 13.65 -17.03
C LYS A 223 -25.18 12.79 -17.67
N GLY A 224 -25.91 13.35 -18.62
CA GLY A 224 -26.91 12.64 -19.38
C GLY A 224 -28.33 13.14 -19.13
N ASP A 225 -29.33 12.37 -19.53
CA ASP A 225 -30.75 12.78 -19.47
C ASP A 225 -31.41 12.29 -18.18
N ALA A 226 -31.24 13.08 -17.14
CA ALA A 226 -31.82 12.84 -15.82
C ALA A 226 -32.15 14.16 -15.11
N LYS A 227 -33.02 14.08 -14.10
CA LYS A 227 -33.38 15.19 -13.23
C LYS A 227 -33.12 14.86 -11.79
N LEU A 228 -32.37 15.73 -11.09
CA LEU A 228 -32.10 15.61 -9.67
C LEU A 228 -33.03 16.52 -8.89
N PHE A 229 -33.51 16.03 -7.74
CA PHE A 229 -34.34 16.75 -6.80
C PHE A 229 -33.68 16.77 -5.39
N GLY A 230 -33.88 17.86 -4.70
CA GLY A 230 -33.48 18.05 -3.31
C GLY A 230 -34.29 19.14 -2.65
N GLU A 231 -34.06 19.45 -1.35
CA GLU A 231 -34.71 20.57 -0.69
C GLU A 231 -34.34 21.89 -1.38
N GLY A 232 -35.28 22.47 -2.11
CA GLY A 232 -35.07 23.70 -2.91
C GLY A 232 -34.17 23.53 -4.14
N LEU A 233 -33.79 22.29 -4.49
CA LEU A 233 -32.94 21.98 -5.63
C LEU A 233 -33.72 21.21 -6.70
N SER A 234 -33.59 21.65 -7.95
CA SER A 234 -34.04 20.89 -9.12
C SER A 234 -33.06 21.15 -10.27
N ILE A 235 -32.34 20.11 -10.69
CA ILE A 235 -31.31 20.18 -11.72
C ILE A 235 -31.69 19.24 -12.87
N GLU A 236 -31.85 19.78 -14.06
CA GLU A 236 -32.05 19.02 -15.31
C GLU A 236 -30.67 18.81 -15.96
N LEU A 237 -30.12 17.60 -15.86
CA LEU A 237 -28.76 17.29 -16.35
C LEU A 237 -28.67 17.41 -17.88
N GLY A 238 -29.72 17.07 -18.62
CA GLY A 238 -29.73 17.19 -20.07
C GLY A 238 -29.54 18.62 -20.60
N LYS A 239 -29.71 19.62 -19.73
CA LYS A 239 -29.44 21.03 -20.05
C LYS A 239 -28.02 21.50 -19.72
N LEU A 240 -27.20 20.62 -19.13
CA LEU A 240 -25.82 20.93 -18.71
C LEU A 240 -24.81 20.18 -19.58
N PRO A 241 -24.25 20.82 -20.60
CA PRO A 241 -23.22 20.20 -21.43
C PRO A 241 -22.04 19.75 -20.56
N GLY A 242 -21.64 18.46 -20.69
CA GLY A 242 -20.58 17.86 -19.89
C GLY A 242 -20.97 17.39 -18.47
N GLY A 243 -22.21 17.67 -18.02
CA GLY A 243 -22.72 17.22 -16.73
C GLY A 243 -22.30 18.11 -15.54
N ILE A 244 -22.35 17.54 -14.33
CA ILE A 244 -22.00 18.23 -13.09
C ILE A 244 -21.12 17.34 -12.20
N ALA A 245 -20.41 17.99 -11.29
CA ALA A 245 -19.71 17.35 -10.16
C ALA A 245 -20.33 17.87 -8.85
N LEU A 246 -20.96 16.99 -8.08
CA LEU A 246 -21.45 17.32 -6.75
C LEU A 246 -20.53 16.79 -5.67
N PRO A 247 -20.11 17.62 -4.70
CA PRO A 247 -19.36 17.15 -3.55
C PRO A 247 -20.21 16.21 -2.69
N SER A 248 -19.56 15.31 -1.97
CA SER A 248 -20.22 14.30 -1.11
C SER A 248 -21.26 14.91 -0.18
N ILE A 249 -20.96 16.06 0.40
CA ILE A 249 -21.91 16.77 1.28
C ILE A 249 -23.20 17.19 0.56
N ALA A 250 -23.11 17.62 -0.71
CA ALA A 250 -24.27 18.01 -1.49
C ALA A 250 -25.14 16.81 -1.89
N LEU A 251 -24.53 15.63 -2.07
CA LEU A 251 -25.29 14.41 -2.39
C LEU A 251 -26.21 13.97 -1.26
N ASN A 252 -25.90 14.31 0.00
CA ASN A 252 -26.78 14.04 1.15
C ASN A 252 -28.11 14.85 1.09
N HIS A 253 -28.15 15.91 0.30
CA HIS A 253 -29.35 16.75 0.09
C HIS A 253 -30.12 16.38 -1.19
N VAL A 254 -29.62 15.42 -1.97
CA VAL A 254 -30.33 14.88 -3.14
C VAL A 254 -31.36 13.87 -2.65
N THR A 255 -32.63 14.18 -2.78
CA THR A 255 -33.75 13.33 -2.32
C THR A 255 -34.34 12.48 -3.42
N GLY A 256 -34.07 12.82 -4.71
CA GLY A 256 -34.58 12.09 -5.83
C GLY A 256 -33.75 12.24 -7.10
N ILE A 257 -33.72 11.15 -7.89
CA ILE A 257 -33.06 11.10 -9.21
C ILE A 257 -34.00 10.40 -10.16
N GLN A 258 -34.52 11.13 -11.13
CA GLN A 258 -35.39 10.61 -12.16
C GLN A 258 -34.63 10.55 -13.49
N LEU A 259 -34.51 9.35 -14.06
CA LEU A 259 -34.01 9.18 -15.42
C LEU A 259 -35.15 9.48 -16.43
N ASN A 260 -34.85 10.19 -17.50
CA ASN A 260 -35.74 10.28 -18.63
C ASN A 260 -35.51 9.16 -19.66
N GLY A 261 -34.39 8.42 -19.48
CA GLY A 261 -34.03 7.26 -20.27
C GLY A 261 -34.02 5.96 -19.48
N HIS A 262 -33.44 4.94 -20.06
CA HIS A 262 -33.48 3.57 -19.52
C HIS A 262 -32.09 2.95 -19.26
N LYS A 263 -31.01 3.75 -19.30
CA LYS A 263 -29.65 3.29 -19.11
C LYS A 263 -28.90 4.09 -18.05
N VAL A 264 -28.09 3.41 -17.22
CA VAL A 264 -27.08 3.99 -16.36
C VAL A 264 -25.76 3.35 -16.68
N ILE A 265 -24.77 4.15 -17.07
CA ILE A 265 -23.42 3.69 -17.41
C ILE A 265 -22.46 4.25 -16.38
N THR A 266 -21.73 3.40 -15.68
CA THR A 266 -20.60 3.80 -14.85
C THR A 266 -19.31 3.68 -15.64
N VAL A 267 -18.42 4.66 -15.53
CA VAL A 267 -17.16 4.71 -16.28
C VAL A 267 -16.00 4.86 -15.30
N GLU A 268 -14.96 4.07 -15.51
CA GLU A 268 -13.77 4.07 -14.63
C GLU A 268 -12.86 5.26 -14.90
N ASN A 269 -12.56 5.53 -16.18
CA ASN A 269 -11.61 6.54 -16.60
C ASN A 269 -12.28 7.91 -16.85
N LEU A 270 -11.61 9.00 -16.46
CA LEU A 270 -12.18 10.37 -16.59
C LEU A 270 -12.30 10.83 -18.05
N THR A 271 -11.32 10.52 -18.90
CA THR A 271 -11.38 10.89 -20.32
C THR A 271 -12.50 10.12 -21.00
N THR A 272 -12.59 8.82 -20.76
CA THR A 272 -13.68 7.97 -21.28
C THR A 272 -15.05 8.44 -20.76
N TYR A 273 -15.15 8.93 -19.50
CA TYR A 273 -16.38 9.54 -19.00
C TYR A 273 -16.80 10.75 -19.86
N HIS A 274 -15.85 11.63 -20.21
CA HIS A 274 -16.17 12.80 -21.04
C HIS A 274 -16.60 12.41 -22.45
N ASP A 275 -16.00 11.37 -23.03
CA ASP A 275 -16.26 10.89 -24.39
C ASP A 275 -17.48 9.97 -24.50
N THR A 276 -17.88 9.32 -23.38
CA THR A 276 -19.08 8.46 -23.38
C THR A 276 -20.33 9.31 -23.43
N GLU A 277 -21.10 9.19 -24.50
CA GLU A 277 -22.38 9.85 -24.66
C GLU A 277 -23.53 8.86 -24.46
N THR A 278 -24.66 9.37 -23.95
CA THR A 278 -25.92 8.64 -23.96
C THR A 278 -27.09 9.61 -24.11
N ALA A 279 -27.84 9.38 -25.14
CA ALA A 279 -29.08 10.14 -25.37
C ALA A 279 -30.24 9.66 -24.49
N GLU A 280 -30.12 8.47 -23.88
CA GLU A 280 -31.21 7.77 -23.21
C GLU A 280 -30.85 7.35 -21.78
N GLY A 281 -30.15 8.17 -21.03
CA GLY A 281 -29.84 7.82 -19.68
C GLY A 281 -28.74 8.65 -19.05
N MET A 282 -28.02 8.06 -18.11
CA MET A 282 -27.06 8.74 -17.24
C MET A 282 -25.70 8.07 -17.31
N VAL A 283 -24.64 8.87 -17.35
CA VAL A 283 -23.25 8.42 -17.21
C VAL A 283 -22.72 8.92 -15.89
N VAL A 284 -22.08 8.03 -15.10
CA VAL A 284 -21.50 8.31 -13.79
C VAL A 284 -20.02 7.94 -13.80
N TYR A 285 -19.16 8.88 -13.42
CA TYR A 285 -17.73 8.64 -13.26
C TYR A 285 -17.43 7.97 -11.92
N LEU A 286 -16.70 6.86 -11.93
CA LEU A 286 -16.31 6.11 -10.73
C LEU A 286 -14.88 6.41 -10.26
N GLY A 287 -13.91 6.57 -11.17
CA GLY A 287 -12.51 6.80 -10.81
C GLY A 287 -11.83 5.60 -10.14
N GLY A 288 -11.99 4.42 -10.72
CA GLY A 288 -11.45 3.17 -10.18
C GLY A 288 -12.34 2.59 -9.06
N PHE A 289 -11.72 2.03 -8.01
CA PHE A 289 -12.47 1.54 -6.86
C PHE A 289 -13.29 2.67 -6.23
N HIS A 290 -14.59 2.47 -6.22
CA HIS A 290 -15.57 3.49 -5.84
C HIS A 290 -15.70 3.61 -4.31
N ASN A 291 -15.72 4.84 -3.81
CA ASN A 291 -15.91 5.12 -2.40
C ASN A 291 -17.37 4.97 -1.95
N GLU A 292 -17.60 5.04 -0.64
CA GLU A 292 -18.95 4.88 -0.05
C GLU A 292 -19.95 5.90 -0.57
N VAL A 293 -19.52 7.15 -0.83
CA VAL A 293 -20.40 8.22 -1.33
C VAL A 293 -20.95 7.90 -2.73
N ARG A 294 -20.07 7.44 -3.62
CA ARG A 294 -20.47 7.05 -4.97
C ARG A 294 -21.40 5.83 -4.96
N ARG A 295 -21.14 4.86 -4.06
CA ARG A 295 -22.01 3.69 -3.89
C ARG A 295 -23.40 4.08 -3.40
N ARG A 296 -23.52 4.92 -2.38
CA ARG A 296 -24.81 5.42 -1.88
C ARG A 296 -25.56 6.19 -2.95
N PHE A 297 -24.85 7.01 -3.71
CA PHE A 297 -25.43 7.72 -4.85
C PHE A 297 -26.00 6.74 -5.89
N LEU A 298 -25.24 5.74 -6.34
CA LEU A 298 -25.69 4.71 -7.27
C LEU A 298 -26.87 3.90 -6.73
N GLN A 299 -26.85 3.55 -5.45
CA GLN A 299 -27.98 2.88 -4.79
C GLN A 299 -29.24 3.74 -4.79
N ALA A 300 -29.12 5.04 -4.53
CA ALA A 300 -30.25 5.97 -4.62
C ALA A 300 -30.79 6.09 -6.06
N VAL A 301 -29.91 6.13 -7.07
CA VAL A 301 -30.29 6.06 -8.49
C VAL A 301 -31.07 4.77 -8.77
N TYR A 302 -30.56 3.62 -8.33
CA TYR A 302 -31.18 2.33 -8.58
C TYR A 302 -32.53 2.15 -7.91
N GLN A 303 -32.66 2.57 -6.65
CA GLN A 303 -33.93 2.48 -5.89
C GLN A 303 -35.08 3.21 -6.62
N GLN A 304 -34.79 4.32 -7.30
CA GLN A 304 -35.78 5.10 -7.97
C GLN A 304 -35.94 4.76 -9.46
N ASN A 305 -35.00 4.02 -10.04
CA ASN A 305 -34.97 3.67 -11.47
C ASN A 305 -34.58 2.20 -11.67
N SER A 306 -35.18 1.29 -10.90
CA SER A 306 -34.85 -0.14 -10.92
C SER A 306 -35.17 -0.85 -12.25
N GLY A 307 -36.03 -0.25 -13.08
CA GLY A 307 -36.35 -0.73 -14.43
C GLY A 307 -35.33 -0.35 -15.50
N ALA A 308 -34.31 0.48 -15.15
CA ALA A 308 -33.25 0.82 -16.09
C ALA A 308 -32.20 -0.29 -16.17
N ALA A 309 -31.48 -0.37 -17.28
CA ALA A 309 -30.32 -1.23 -17.46
C ALA A 309 -29.05 -0.55 -16.93
N TYR A 310 -28.24 -1.30 -16.17
CA TYR A 310 -27.04 -0.79 -15.50
C TYR A 310 -25.81 -1.40 -16.14
N PHE A 311 -24.89 -0.56 -16.62
CA PHE A 311 -23.66 -0.97 -17.29
C PHE A 311 -22.44 -0.37 -16.60
N HIS A 312 -21.33 -1.09 -16.71
CA HIS A 312 -20.01 -0.61 -16.31
C HIS A 312 -19.06 -0.70 -17.50
N LYS A 313 -18.33 0.39 -17.75
CA LYS A 313 -17.28 0.48 -18.74
C LYS A 313 -15.97 0.76 -18.02
N GLY A 314 -15.06 -0.21 -18.07
CA GLY A 314 -13.74 -0.20 -17.42
C GLY A 314 -12.65 -0.68 -18.37
N ASP A 315 -11.42 -0.77 -17.88
CA ASP A 315 -10.33 -1.40 -18.60
C ASP A 315 -10.62 -2.88 -18.82
N ILE A 316 -10.15 -3.44 -19.94
CA ILE A 316 -10.19 -4.89 -20.14
C ILE A 316 -8.90 -5.46 -19.59
N ASP A 317 -8.83 -5.49 -18.27
CA ASP A 317 -7.78 -6.13 -17.48
C ASP A 317 -8.39 -6.81 -16.23
N VAL A 318 -7.55 -7.49 -15.46
CA VAL A 318 -8.01 -8.21 -14.28
C VAL A 318 -8.62 -7.26 -13.24
N TYR A 319 -8.07 -6.06 -13.09
CA TYR A 319 -8.55 -5.07 -12.12
C TYR A 319 -9.86 -4.42 -12.53
N GLY A 320 -10.07 -4.12 -13.82
CA GLY A 320 -11.34 -3.61 -14.32
C GLY A 320 -12.50 -4.57 -14.06
N PHE A 321 -12.28 -5.89 -14.23
CA PHE A 321 -13.29 -6.89 -13.86
C PHE A 321 -13.47 -7.03 -12.35
N LEU A 322 -12.41 -6.89 -11.54
CA LEU A 322 -12.54 -6.85 -10.07
C LEU A 322 -13.32 -5.62 -9.60
N ILE A 323 -13.13 -4.46 -10.24
CA ILE A 323 -13.90 -3.24 -9.96
C ILE A 323 -15.38 -3.47 -10.28
N LEU A 324 -15.70 -4.04 -11.43
CA LEU A 324 -17.08 -4.37 -11.80
C LEU A 324 -17.71 -5.37 -10.82
N GLN A 325 -16.98 -6.42 -10.44
CA GLN A 325 -17.47 -7.42 -9.48
C GLN A 325 -17.71 -6.79 -8.09
N ASN A 326 -16.77 -5.97 -7.63
CA ASN A 326 -16.90 -5.23 -6.38
C ASN A 326 -18.09 -4.25 -6.43
N LEU A 327 -18.32 -3.58 -7.56
CA LEU A 327 -19.45 -2.69 -7.77
C LEU A 327 -20.79 -3.46 -7.62
N LYS A 328 -20.92 -4.63 -8.25
CA LYS A 328 -22.09 -5.52 -8.11
C LYS A 328 -22.31 -5.95 -6.67
N GLU A 329 -21.26 -6.47 -6.02
CA GLU A 329 -21.32 -6.98 -4.64
C GLU A 329 -21.67 -5.89 -3.62
N ARG A 330 -21.08 -4.70 -3.74
CA ARG A 330 -21.23 -3.62 -2.76
C ARG A 330 -22.48 -2.76 -2.93
N THR A 331 -23.01 -2.69 -4.15
CA THR A 331 -24.22 -1.90 -4.41
C THR A 331 -25.48 -2.76 -4.44
N GLY A 332 -25.38 -4.05 -4.73
CA GLY A 332 -26.51 -4.94 -5.01
C GLY A 332 -27.17 -4.66 -6.37
N ILE A 333 -26.56 -3.82 -7.22
CA ILE A 333 -27.07 -3.46 -8.53
C ILE A 333 -26.56 -4.44 -9.58
N PRO A 334 -27.42 -4.98 -10.49
CA PRO A 334 -27.03 -5.97 -11.47
C PRO A 334 -26.31 -5.33 -12.67
N PHE A 335 -25.13 -4.76 -12.43
CA PHE A 335 -24.31 -4.19 -13.49
C PHE A 335 -23.86 -5.26 -14.49
N GLN A 336 -23.89 -4.90 -15.77
CA GLN A 336 -23.31 -5.67 -16.88
C GLN A 336 -22.06 -4.96 -17.40
N SER A 337 -21.13 -5.72 -17.96
CA SER A 337 -19.97 -5.13 -18.67
C SER A 337 -20.44 -4.46 -19.97
N LEU A 338 -19.87 -3.31 -20.29
CA LEU A 338 -20.08 -2.61 -21.55
C LEU A 338 -18.73 -2.42 -22.23
N ASP A 339 -18.59 -2.92 -23.45
CA ASP A 339 -17.34 -2.91 -24.22
C ASP A 339 -16.15 -3.58 -23.49
N MET A 340 -16.44 -4.52 -22.60
CA MET A 340 -15.43 -5.31 -21.85
C MET A 340 -15.62 -6.80 -22.15
N ASP A 341 -15.59 -7.17 -23.40
CA ASP A 341 -15.81 -8.53 -23.89
C ASP A 341 -14.68 -9.01 -24.80
N VAL A 342 -14.72 -10.30 -25.17
CA VAL A 342 -13.72 -10.94 -26.05
C VAL A 342 -13.66 -10.29 -27.43
N GLU A 343 -14.81 -9.87 -27.97
CA GLU A 343 -14.89 -9.30 -29.32
C GLU A 343 -14.18 -7.95 -29.35
N THR A 344 -14.45 -7.11 -28.35
CA THR A 344 -13.79 -5.82 -28.16
C THR A 344 -12.29 -6.01 -28.01
N LEU A 345 -11.87 -6.90 -27.08
CA LEU A 345 -10.45 -7.14 -26.85
C LEU A 345 -9.74 -7.67 -28.11
N ARG A 346 -10.35 -8.60 -28.84
CA ARG A 346 -9.82 -9.16 -30.09
C ARG A 346 -9.62 -8.10 -31.15
N LYS A 347 -10.62 -7.21 -31.32
CA LYS A 347 -10.53 -6.09 -32.27
C LYS A 347 -9.30 -5.23 -32.00
N TYR A 348 -9.12 -4.78 -30.77
CA TYR A 348 -8.02 -3.88 -30.43
C TYR A 348 -6.67 -4.61 -30.35
N TYR A 349 -6.65 -5.92 -30.04
CA TYR A 349 -5.45 -6.76 -30.16
C TYR A 349 -4.96 -6.82 -31.60
N GLN A 350 -5.86 -7.08 -32.56
CA GLN A 350 -5.52 -7.09 -34.00
C GLN A 350 -5.02 -5.74 -34.50
N MET A 351 -5.51 -4.65 -33.94
CA MET A 351 -5.07 -3.29 -34.27
C MET A 351 -3.76 -2.87 -33.57
N GLY A 352 -3.21 -3.70 -32.67
CA GLY A 352 -1.95 -3.43 -31.95
C GLY A 352 -2.08 -2.46 -30.77
N TYR A 353 -3.28 -2.26 -30.21
CA TYR A 353 -3.52 -1.35 -29.10
C TYR A 353 -3.51 -2.03 -27.71
N CYS A 354 -3.19 -3.30 -27.62
CA CYS A 354 -3.10 -4.02 -26.36
C CYS A 354 -1.70 -3.94 -25.75
N LYS A 355 -1.64 -3.99 -24.43
CA LYS A 355 -0.42 -4.12 -23.61
C LYS A 355 -0.24 -5.56 -23.14
N GLU A 356 0.97 -5.91 -22.72
CA GLU A 356 1.23 -7.22 -22.10
C GLU A 356 0.69 -7.29 -20.68
N LEU A 357 0.33 -8.49 -20.23
CA LEU A 357 -0.04 -8.77 -18.83
C LEU A 357 1.17 -8.63 -17.91
N ASP A 358 0.97 -8.01 -16.77
CA ASP A 358 1.97 -7.94 -15.71
C ASP A 358 1.89 -9.12 -14.71
N GLU A 359 2.83 -9.17 -13.75
CA GLU A 359 2.85 -10.23 -12.74
C GLU A 359 1.63 -10.23 -11.82
N ASN A 360 1.03 -9.06 -11.57
CA ASN A 360 -0.14 -8.94 -10.70
C ASN A 360 -1.40 -9.44 -11.41
N ASP A 361 -1.55 -9.11 -12.70
CA ASP A 361 -2.63 -9.66 -13.54
C ASP A 361 -2.62 -11.18 -13.48
N ARG A 362 -1.46 -11.81 -13.73
CA ARG A 362 -1.31 -13.27 -13.73
C ARG A 362 -1.63 -13.92 -12.38
N LYS A 363 -1.26 -13.27 -11.26
CA LYS A 363 -1.56 -13.76 -9.91
C LYS A 363 -3.06 -13.72 -9.60
N MET A 364 -3.76 -12.72 -10.11
CA MET A 364 -5.17 -12.46 -9.79
C MET A 364 -6.16 -13.14 -10.74
N MET A 365 -5.73 -13.54 -11.95
CA MET A 365 -6.59 -14.21 -12.96
C MET A 365 -7.27 -15.47 -12.43
N GLY A 366 -6.64 -16.21 -11.51
CA GLY A 366 -7.20 -17.41 -10.87
C GLY A 366 -8.23 -17.13 -9.78
N SER A 367 -8.62 -15.90 -9.54
CA SER A 367 -9.60 -15.54 -8.51
C SER A 367 -10.99 -16.05 -8.85
N LYS A 368 -11.65 -16.73 -7.90
CA LYS A 368 -13.04 -17.20 -8.04
C LYS A 368 -14.05 -16.04 -8.26
N LYS A 369 -13.69 -14.83 -7.89
CA LYS A 369 -14.53 -13.65 -8.12
C LYS A 369 -14.68 -13.29 -9.59
N LEU A 370 -13.82 -13.83 -10.44
CA LEU A 370 -13.76 -13.55 -11.87
C LEU A 370 -14.34 -14.68 -12.74
N ASP A 371 -15.01 -15.66 -12.14
CA ASP A 371 -15.58 -16.81 -12.85
C ASP A 371 -16.58 -16.41 -13.95
N ASP A 372 -17.30 -15.29 -13.77
CA ASP A 372 -18.24 -14.74 -14.74
C ASP A 372 -17.56 -14.18 -16.01
N TYR A 373 -16.24 -13.96 -15.97
CA TYR A 373 -15.48 -13.30 -17.06
C TYR A 373 -14.42 -14.24 -17.69
N ARG A 374 -14.57 -15.54 -17.50
CA ARG A 374 -13.57 -16.55 -17.90
C ARG A 374 -13.17 -16.47 -19.36
N ASP A 375 -14.13 -16.23 -20.25
CA ASP A 375 -13.86 -16.19 -21.70
C ASP A 375 -12.87 -15.09 -22.06
N VAL A 376 -13.07 -13.90 -21.47
CA VAL A 376 -12.15 -12.76 -21.69
C VAL A 376 -10.80 -13.03 -21.06
N LEU A 377 -10.78 -13.54 -19.83
CA LEU A 377 -9.53 -13.86 -19.12
C LEU A 377 -8.73 -14.95 -19.85
N MET A 378 -9.37 -15.93 -20.41
CA MET A 378 -8.71 -16.96 -21.23
C MET A 378 -8.07 -16.35 -22.48
N PHE A 379 -8.77 -15.45 -23.18
CA PHE A 379 -8.21 -14.75 -24.32
C PHE A 379 -7.02 -13.87 -23.92
N MET A 380 -7.13 -13.15 -22.76
CA MET A 380 -6.03 -12.36 -22.22
C MET A 380 -4.79 -13.21 -21.93
N ASP A 381 -4.96 -14.38 -21.31
CA ASP A 381 -3.85 -15.29 -20.97
C ASP A 381 -3.22 -15.90 -22.22
N GLU A 382 -4.05 -16.41 -23.16
CA GLU A 382 -3.61 -17.04 -24.41
C GLU A 382 -2.78 -16.08 -25.27
N HIS A 383 -3.20 -14.81 -25.34
CA HIS A 383 -2.55 -13.80 -26.19
C HIS A 383 -1.61 -12.86 -25.42
N ASN A 384 -1.42 -13.08 -24.11
CA ASN A 384 -0.62 -12.23 -23.23
C ASN A 384 -0.98 -10.74 -23.38
N CYS A 385 -2.28 -10.41 -23.30
CA CYS A 385 -2.74 -9.08 -23.64
C CYS A 385 -3.82 -8.55 -22.65
N LYS A 386 -3.80 -7.24 -22.45
CA LYS A 386 -4.82 -6.44 -21.77
C LYS A 386 -5.03 -5.12 -22.49
N MET A 387 -6.14 -4.43 -22.26
CA MET A 387 -6.47 -3.18 -22.95
C MET A 387 -6.92 -2.11 -21.95
N GLU A 388 -6.35 -0.93 -22.06
CA GLU A 388 -6.82 0.26 -21.35
C GLU A 388 -7.92 0.96 -22.15
N GLN A 389 -8.86 1.63 -21.46
CA GLN A 389 -9.96 2.35 -22.10
C GLN A 389 -9.50 3.41 -23.10
N GLU A 390 -8.38 4.08 -22.83
CA GLU A 390 -7.80 5.09 -23.70
C GLU A 390 -7.38 4.53 -25.07
N SER A 391 -7.17 3.23 -25.19
CA SER A 391 -6.84 2.58 -26.46
C SER A 391 -7.97 2.72 -27.49
N VAL A 392 -9.23 2.77 -27.03
CA VAL A 392 -10.40 2.98 -27.89
C VAL A 392 -10.30 4.34 -28.58
N MET A 393 -10.11 5.40 -27.79
CA MET A 393 -10.00 6.77 -28.32
C MET A 393 -8.74 6.96 -29.16
N ALA A 394 -7.62 6.35 -28.75
CA ALA A 394 -6.40 6.42 -29.54
C ALA A 394 -6.59 5.83 -30.95
N ALA A 395 -7.30 4.71 -31.07
CA ALA A 395 -7.62 4.10 -32.36
C ALA A 395 -8.53 4.99 -33.22
N GLU A 396 -9.56 5.60 -32.63
CA GLU A 396 -10.47 6.52 -33.33
C GLU A 396 -9.74 7.78 -33.81
N ILE A 397 -8.90 8.37 -32.97
CA ILE A 397 -8.07 9.53 -33.33
C ILE A 397 -7.13 9.15 -34.48
N GLN A 398 -6.49 7.99 -34.42
CA GLN A 398 -5.59 7.53 -35.48
C GLN A 398 -6.30 7.39 -36.82
N ILE A 399 -7.48 6.77 -36.84
CA ILE A 399 -8.29 6.64 -38.06
C ILE A 399 -8.69 8.02 -38.59
N HIS A 400 -9.08 8.94 -37.74
CA HIS A 400 -9.54 10.27 -38.14
C HIS A 400 -8.41 11.19 -38.59
N VAL A 401 -7.25 11.15 -37.90
CA VAL A 401 -6.13 12.07 -38.15
C VAL A 401 -5.18 11.57 -39.26
N LEU A 402 -4.94 10.26 -39.30
CA LEU A 402 -3.97 9.66 -40.24
C LEU A 402 -4.62 9.05 -41.49
N GLY A 403 -5.95 8.92 -41.50
CA GLY A 403 -6.68 8.17 -42.53
C GLY A 403 -6.51 6.67 -42.39
N GLU A 404 -7.31 5.87 -43.08
CA GLU A 404 -7.08 4.43 -43.21
C GLU A 404 -5.68 4.25 -43.84
N MET A 405 -4.74 3.70 -43.11
CA MET A 405 -3.43 3.37 -43.66
C MET A 405 -3.67 2.33 -44.74
N ASP A 406 -3.40 2.75 -46.00
CA ASP A 406 -3.45 1.94 -47.19
C ASP A 406 -2.63 0.66 -46.93
N GLU A 407 -3.26 -0.51 -46.95
CA GLU A 407 -2.61 -1.84 -46.70
C GLU A 407 -1.49 -2.16 -47.71
N THR A 408 -1.24 -1.26 -48.64
CA THR A 408 -0.26 -1.43 -49.71
C THR A 408 1.17 -0.96 -49.40
N LYS A 409 1.44 -0.40 -48.19
CA LYS A 409 2.78 0.11 -47.81
C LYS A 409 3.63 -0.80 -46.91
N ASN A 410 3.21 -2.00 -46.63
CA ASN A 410 3.99 -2.96 -45.83
C ASN A 410 4.85 -3.94 -46.61
N ILE A 411 5.36 -3.51 -47.82
CA ILE A 411 6.40 -4.24 -48.55
C ILE A 411 7.60 -3.30 -48.72
N GLY A 412 8.55 -3.34 -47.82
CA GLY A 412 9.83 -2.68 -48.08
C GLY A 412 10.62 -2.20 -46.87
N VAL A 413 10.86 -3.04 -45.85
CA VAL A 413 12.09 -2.91 -45.03
C VAL A 413 12.60 -4.31 -44.73
N THR A 414 13.18 -4.93 -45.76
CA THR A 414 14.18 -5.98 -45.58
C THR A 414 15.34 -5.61 -46.50
N GLN A 415 16.53 -5.55 -45.93
CA GLN A 415 17.86 -5.31 -46.56
C GLN A 415 18.28 -3.83 -46.67
N MET A 416 19.02 -3.35 -45.66
CA MET A 416 20.45 -3.02 -45.76
C MET A 416 21.06 -2.93 -44.38
#